data_a8d26bf6f6d60b14a63f4f273cc3fcd2
#
_entry.id   a8d26bf6f6d60b14a63f4f273cc3fcd2
#
_cell.length_a   1.000
_cell.length_b   1.000
_cell.length_c   1.000
_cell.angle_alpha   90.00
_cell.angle_beta   90.00
_cell.angle_gamma   90.00
#
_symmetry.space_group_name_H-M   'P 1'
#
loop_
_entity.id
_entity.type
_entity.pdbx_description
1 polymer ?
#
loop_
_entity_poly.entity_id
_entity_poly.type
_entity_poly.pdbx_seq_one_letter_code
_entity_poly.pdbx_strand_id
1 'polypeptide(L)'
;MVKVICDSTGDIRDLAKEYDISLIPLNVLFGEESYEDGVTITPEEFYKRLVTDSRHPTTSAPAPGQFVELYKKLAKETDEIVVLTISAGLSATHESALQAKELIGNLCKVEVVDSKMTCGGLGLPALKAARAAKKGDSLKDIVAMLNDALPRIRAYMIFDTL
;
A
#
# COMPACT_ATOMS: atom_id res chain seq x y z
N MET A 1 13.75 0.82 -14.45
CA MET A 1 13.84 1.19 -13.00
C MET A 1 12.68 0.54 -12.28
N VAL A 2 12.93 -0.11 -11.14
CA VAL A 2 11.87 -0.75 -10.33
C VAL A 2 10.82 0.28 -9.93
N LYS A 3 9.53 -0.03 -10.13
CA LYS A 3 8.41 0.79 -9.62
C LYS A 3 7.97 0.28 -8.26
N VAL A 4 7.56 1.20 -7.40
CA VAL A 4 7.14 0.91 -6.03
C VAL A 4 5.65 1.19 -5.89
N ILE A 5 4.92 0.21 -5.33
CA ILE A 5 3.52 0.36 -4.92
C ILE A 5 3.44 0.26 -3.40
N CYS A 6 2.64 1.12 -2.80
CA CYS A 6 2.27 1.06 -1.39
C CYS A 6 0.75 1.19 -1.28
N ASP A 7 0.11 0.50 -0.35
CA ASP A 7 -1.30 0.81 -0.10
C ASP A 7 -1.47 2.09 0.72
N SER A 8 -2.69 2.63 0.75
CA SER A 8 -2.97 3.94 1.33
C SER A 8 -2.73 4.04 2.83
N THR A 9 -2.66 2.89 3.54
CA THR A 9 -2.41 2.88 4.98
C THR A 9 -0.97 3.25 5.37
N GLY A 10 -0.08 3.44 4.38
CA GLY A 10 1.31 3.86 4.61
C GLY A 10 1.47 5.33 5.02
N ASP A 11 0.42 6.15 4.94
CA ASP A 11 0.40 7.59 5.31
C ASP A 11 1.49 8.43 4.64
N ILE A 12 1.82 8.12 3.38
CA ILE A 12 2.88 8.82 2.61
C ILE A 12 2.35 9.60 1.41
N ARG A 13 1.07 9.99 1.39
CA ARG A 13 0.42 10.64 0.24
C ARG A 13 1.20 11.81 -0.33
N ASP A 14 1.65 12.71 0.55
CA ASP A 14 2.40 13.89 0.14
C ASP A 14 3.77 13.55 -0.45
N LEU A 15 4.40 12.50 0.07
CA LEU A 15 5.71 12.03 -0.37
C LEU A 15 5.63 11.08 -1.59
N ALA A 16 4.49 10.44 -1.82
CA ALA A 16 4.35 9.44 -2.87
C ALA A 16 4.70 9.99 -4.26
N LYS A 17 4.27 11.22 -4.56
CA LYS A 17 4.59 11.89 -5.84
C LYS A 17 6.08 12.23 -5.96
N GLU A 18 6.70 12.73 -4.89
CA GLU A 18 8.12 13.08 -4.86
C GLU A 18 9.01 11.86 -5.09
N TYR A 19 8.60 10.72 -4.53
CA TYR A 19 9.36 9.47 -4.57
C TYR A 19 8.92 8.51 -5.68
N ASP A 20 7.99 8.90 -6.55
CA ASP A 20 7.43 8.06 -7.62
C ASP A 20 6.86 6.73 -7.09
N ILE A 21 6.11 6.81 -6.00
CA ILE A 21 5.40 5.67 -5.40
C ILE A 21 3.95 5.71 -5.87
N SER A 22 3.49 4.62 -6.46
CA SER A 22 2.07 4.44 -6.79
C SER A 22 1.31 4.02 -5.55
N LEU A 23 0.25 4.74 -5.21
CA LEU A 23 -0.63 4.36 -4.10
C LEU A 23 -1.82 3.56 -4.62
N ILE A 24 -2.19 2.50 -3.89
CA ILE A 24 -3.44 1.79 -4.09
C ILE A 24 -4.34 2.04 -2.88
N PRO A 25 -5.55 2.60 -3.11
CA PRO A 25 -6.44 2.96 -2.01
C PRO A 25 -7.14 1.74 -1.41
N LEU A 26 -7.25 1.69 -0.08
CA LEU A 26 -8.26 0.87 0.58
C LEU A 26 -9.62 1.56 0.46
N ASN A 27 -10.70 0.80 0.65
CA ASN A 27 -12.03 1.39 0.71
C ASN A 27 -12.41 1.74 2.15
N VAL A 28 -13.06 2.89 2.31
CA VAL A 28 -13.70 3.35 3.55
C VAL A 28 -15.21 3.33 3.33
N LEU A 29 -15.93 2.67 4.24
CA LEU A 29 -17.37 2.51 4.13
C LEU A 29 -18.09 3.18 5.29
N PHE A 30 -19.10 3.98 4.99
CA PHE A 30 -20.07 4.51 5.94
C PHE A 30 -21.45 3.94 5.59
N GLY A 31 -21.81 2.79 6.21
CA GLY A 31 -22.97 2.02 5.80
C GLY A 31 -22.83 1.47 4.38
N GLU A 32 -23.73 1.87 3.48
CA GLU A 32 -23.70 1.43 2.05
C GLU A 32 -22.81 2.33 1.17
N GLU A 33 -22.38 3.48 1.67
CA GLU A 33 -21.52 4.40 0.93
C GLU A 33 -20.06 3.91 0.98
N SER A 34 -19.40 3.78 -0.16
CA SER A 34 -18.02 3.34 -0.28
C SER A 34 -17.16 4.42 -0.91
N TYR A 35 -16.01 4.67 -0.34
CA TYR A 35 -15.04 5.68 -0.74
C TYR A 35 -13.65 5.07 -0.86
N GLU A 36 -12.88 5.52 -1.85
CA GLU A 36 -11.46 5.20 -1.96
C GLU A 36 -10.66 6.16 -1.09
N ASP A 37 -9.90 5.61 -0.15
CA ASP A 37 -9.10 6.36 0.82
C ASP A 37 -8.08 7.30 0.15
N GLY A 38 -8.27 8.61 0.37
CA GLY A 38 -7.46 9.68 -0.21
C GLY A 38 -7.66 9.93 -1.70
N VAL A 39 -8.68 9.32 -2.32
CA VAL A 39 -9.07 9.54 -3.72
C VAL A 39 -10.46 10.16 -3.79
N THR A 40 -11.47 9.48 -3.24
CA THR A 40 -12.87 9.95 -3.24
C THR A 40 -13.34 10.41 -1.86
N ILE A 41 -12.51 10.25 -0.84
CA ILE A 41 -12.67 10.88 0.49
C ILE A 41 -11.34 11.43 0.97
N THR A 42 -11.30 12.70 1.35
CA THR A 42 -10.10 13.31 1.94
C THR A 42 -9.98 12.99 3.44
N PRO A 43 -8.79 13.11 4.05
CA PRO A 43 -8.64 12.97 5.50
C PRO A 43 -9.53 13.92 6.28
N GLU A 44 -9.67 15.18 5.85
CA GLU A 44 -10.52 16.17 6.51
C GLU A 44 -12.00 15.75 6.49
N GLU A 45 -12.49 15.27 5.35
CA GLU A 45 -13.86 14.77 5.21
C GLU A 45 -14.08 13.52 6.04
N PHE A 46 -13.10 12.59 6.04
CA PHE A 46 -13.15 11.39 6.87
C PHE A 46 -13.27 11.74 8.36
N TYR A 47 -12.37 12.56 8.89
CA TYR A 47 -12.39 12.94 10.30
C TYR A 47 -13.64 13.76 10.68
N LYS A 48 -14.12 14.61 9.80
CA LYS A 48 -15.40 15.30 10.00
C LYS A 48 -16.55 14.31 10.14
N ARG A 49 -16.61 13.31 9.23
CA ARG A 49 -17.66 12.29 9.27
C ARG A 49 -17.51 11.36 10.47
N LEU A 50 -16.30 11.01 10.85
CA LEU A 50 -16.03 10.15 12.01
C LEU A 50 -16.68 10.68 13.31
N VAL A 51 -16.76 12.02 13.47
CA VAL A 51 -17.40 12.64 14.65
C VAL A 51 -18.86 12.99 14.44
N THR A 52 -19.36 13.13 13.20
CA THR A 52 -20.71 13.62 12.92
C THR A 52 -21.66 12.55 12.38
N ASP A 53 -21.15 11.50 11.74
CA ASP A 53 -21.98 10.40 11.22
C ASP A 53 -22.31 9.43 12.36
N SER A 54 -23.56 8.99 12.43
CA SER A 54 -24.00 7.99 13.40
C SER A 54 -23.51 6.58 13.09
N ARG A 55 -23.07 6.36 11.85
CA ARG A 55 -22.54 5.07 11.34
C ARG A 55 -21.03 5.04 11.57
N HIS A 56 -20.58 4.08 12.36
CA HIS A 56 -19.13 3.85 12.50
C HIS A 56 -18.53 3.35 11.17
N PRO A 57 -17.43 3.95 10.68
CA PRO A 57 -16.82 3.53 9.43
C PRO A 57 -16.19 2.14 9.56
N THR A 58 -16.23 1.39 8.45
CA THR A 58 -15.50 0.14 8.25
C THR A 58 -14.59 0.28 7.05
N THR A 59 -13.69 -0.69 6.84
CA THR A 59 -12.80 -0.70 5.69
C THR A 59 -12.84 -2.04 4.96
N SER A 60 -12.51 -2.02 3.67
CA SER A 60 -12.22 -3.24 2.92
C SER A 60 -10.93 -3.10 2.11
N ALA A 61 -10.29 -4.24 1.90
CA ALA A 61 -9.10 -4.32 1.05
C ALA A 61 -9.44 -3.97 -0.40
N PRO A 62 -8.48 -3.45 -1.19
CA PRO A 62 -8.61 -3.35 -2.63
C PRO A 62 -8.84 -4.73 -3.24
N ALA A 63 -9.73 -4.82 -4.22
CA ALA A 63 -9.94 -6.07 -4.94
C ALA A 63 -8.70 -6.43 -5.80
N PRO A 64 -8.43 -7.74 -6.06
CA PRO A 64 -7.33 -8.15 -6.93
C PRO A 64 -7.34 -7.46 -8.30
N GLY A 65 -8.52 -7.20 -8.87
CA GLY A 65 -8.67 -6.48 -10.14
C GLY A 65 -8.06 -5.08 -10.14
N GLN A 66 -8.13 -4.35 -9.02
CA GLN A 66 -7.52 -3.02 -8.90
C GLN A 66 -5.99 -3.10 -8.95
N PHE A 67 -5.39 -4.10 -8.31
CA PHE A 67 -3.96 -4.38 -8.43
C PHE A 67 -3.57 -4.79 -9.85
N VAL A 68 -4.36 -5.66 -10.50
CA VAL A 68 -4.12 -6.07 -11.89
C VAL A 68 -4.05 -4.86 -12.82
N GLU A 69 -5.00 -3.93 -12.71
CA GLU A 69 -5.01 -2.72 -13.55
C GLU A 69 -3.79 -1.82 -13.26
N LEU A 70 -3.40 -1.69 -11.98
CA LEU A 70 -2.20 -0.93 -11.61
C LEU A 70 -0.93 -1.61 -12.13
N TYR A 71 -0.79 -2.93 -12.00
CA TYR A 71 0.36 -3.67 -12.53
C TYR A 71 0.45 -3.53 -14.06
N LYS A 72 -0.66 -3.68 -14.79
CA LYS A 72 -0.70 -3.48 -16.25
C LYS A 72 -0.33 -2.06 -16.66
N LYS A 73 -0.75 -1.06 -15.89
CA LYS A 73 -0.36 0.33 -16.14
C LYS A 73 1.13 0.52 -15.99
N LEU A 74 1.71 0.04 -14.88
CA LEU A 74 3.15 0.19 -14.60
C LEU A 74 4.02 -0.68 -15.50
N ALA A 75 3.53 -1.84 -15.96
CA ALA A 75 4.25 -2.70 -16.89
C ALA A 75 4.54 -2.04 -18.26
N LYS A 76 3.88 -0.94 -18.58
CA LYS A 76 4.21 -0.13 -19.77
C LYS A 76 5.49 0.70 -19.59
N GLU A 77 5.96 0.85 -18.36
CA GLU A 77 7.10 1.69 -17.97
C GLU A 77 8.26 0.89 -17.39
N THR A 78 7.99 -0.33 -16.88
CA THR A 78 8.97 -1.17 -16.21
C THR A 78 8.64 -2.65 -16.28
N ASP A 79 9.67 -3.49 -16.26
CA ASP A 79 9.53 -4.95 -16.14
C ASP A 79 9.56 -5.44 -14.69
N GLU A 80 9.74 -4.54 -13.71
CA GLU A 80 9.96 -4.89 -12.31
C GLU A 80 9.18 -3.97 -11.34
N ILE A 81 8.36 -4.57 -10.48
CA ILE A 81 7.51 -3.88 -9.50
C ILE A 81 7.73 -4.49 -8.12
N VAL A 82 7.90 -3.67 -7.10
CA VAL A 82 7.81 -4.08 -5.69
C VAL A 82 6.55 -3.47 -5.06
N VAL A 83 5.79 -4.30 -4.38
CA VAL A 83 4.54 -3.92 -3.69
C VAL A 83 4.73 -4.11 -2.20
N LEU A 84 4.51 -3.06 -1.43
CA LEU A 84 4.45 -3.14 0.03
C LEU A 84 3.01 -2.98 0.48
N THR A 85 2.57 -3.88 1.32
CA THR A 85 1.19 -3.89 1.84
C THR A 85 1.16 -3.77 3.35
N ILE A 86 0.04 -3.26 3.87
CA ILE A 86 -0.32 -3.41 5.27
C ILE A 86 -0.18 -4.88 5.69
N SER A 87 0.07 -5.12 6.97
CA SER A 87 0.19 -6.46 7.54
C SER A 87 -0.91 -7.41 7.06
N ALA A 88 -0.52 -8.58 6.56
CA ALA A 88 -1.44 -9.66 6.21
C ALA A 88 -2.26 -10.16 7.41
N GLY A 89 -1.79 -9.90 8.64
CA GLY A 89 -2.55 -10.18 9.87
C GLY A 89 -3.66 -9.15 10.17
N LEU A 90 -3.66 -8.01 9.48
CA LEU A 90 -4.63 -6.92 9.68
C LEU A 90 -5.61 -6.76 8.51
N SER A 91 -5.22 -7.14 7.31
CA SER A 91 -6.02 -6.90 6.09
C SER A 91 -5.75 -7.95 5.02
N ALA A 92 -6.77 -8.24 4.21
CA ALA A 92 -6.65 -9.06 3.01
C ALA A 92 -5.90 -8.37 1.84
N THR A 93 -5.41 -7.15 2.01
CA THR A 93 -4.71 -6.39 0.96
C THR A 93 -3.52 -7.14 0.40
N HIS A 94 -2.73 -7.80 1.27
CA HIS A 94 -1.59 -8.61 0.85
C HIS A 94 -2.00 -9.76 -0.05
N GLU A 95 -3.04 -10.49 0.34
CA GLU A 95 -3.59 -11.60 -0.45
C GLU A 95 -4.13 -11.14 -1.80
N SER A 96 -4.84 -10.00 -1.83
CA SER A 96 -5.32 -9.39 -3.08
C SER A 96 -4.17 -9.05 -4.04
N ALA A 97 -3.05 -8.53 -3.51
CA ALA A 97 -1.86 -8.24 -4.30
C ALA A 97 -1.20 -9.50 -4.86
N LEU A 98 -1.14 -10.60 -4.08
CA LEU A 98 -0.61 -11.89 -4.52
C LEU A 98 -1.49 -12.51 -5.61
N GLN A 99 -2.81 -12.52 -5.45
CA GLN A 99 -3.74 -13.01 -6.46
C GLN A 99 -3.60 -12.22 -7.76
N ALA A 100 -3.44 -10.91 -7.68
CA ALA A 100 -3.19 -10.06 -8.85
C ALA A 100 -1.87 -10.41 -9.56
N LYS A 101 -0.81 -10.70 -8.80
CA LYS A 101 0.48 -11.17 -9.35
C LYS A 101 0.30 -12.45 -10.15
N GLU A 102 -0.48 -13.41 -9.66
CA GLU A 102 -0.79 -14.64 -10.39
C GLU A 102 -1.60 -14.36 -11.67
N LEU A 103 -2.60 -13.47 -11.59
CA LEU A 103 -3.48 -13.14 -12.72
C LEU A 103 -2.76 -12.45 -13.88
N ILE A 104 -1.72 -11.65 -13.62
CA ILE A 104 -0.94 -11.01 -14.69
C ILE A 104 0.09 -11.95 -15.32
N GLY A 105 0.39 -13.09 -14.71
CA GLY A 105 1.36 -14.08 -15.21
C GLY A 105 2.74 -13.47 -15.44
N ASN A 106 3.26 -13.63 -16.66
CA ASN A 106 4.60 -13.19 -17.03
C ASN A 106 4.67 -11.77 -17.62
N LEU A 107 3.64 -10.95 -17.41
CA LEU A 107 3.60 -9.58 -17.97
C LEU A 107 4.77 -8.71 -17.46
N CYS A 108 5.04 -8.77 -16.17
CA CYS A 108 6.18 -8.16 -15.51
C CYS A 108 6.51 -8.93 -14.22
N LYS A 109 7.70 -8.71 -13.68
CA LYS A 109 8.09 -9.30 -12.39
C LYS A 109 7.50 -8.46 -11.26
N VAL A 110 6.66 -9.06 -10.43
CA VAL A 110 6.09 -8.42 -9.24
C VAL A 110 6.56 -9.16 -7.99
N GLU A 111 7.10 -8.43 -7.03
CA GLU A 111 7.37 -8.93 -5.69
C GLU A 111 6.49 -8.23 -4.67
N VAL A 112 5.71 -9.03 -3.93
CA VAL A 112 4.78 -8.55 -2.91
C VAL A 112 5.38 -8.80 -1.54
N VAL A 113 5.55 -7.74 -0.75
CA VAL A 113 6.19 -7.75 0.57
C VAL A 113 5.14 -7.40 1.62
N ASP A 114 4.88 -8.35 2.53
CA ASP A 114 4.11 -8.09 3.74
C ASP A 114 4.96 -7.25 4.71
N SER A 115 4.55 -6.01 4.94
CA SER A 115 5.28 -5.14 5.87
C SER A 115 5.16 -5.58 7.33
N LYS A 116 4.15 -6.37 7.66
CA LYS A 116 3.71 -6.70 9.03
C LYS A 116 3.42 -5.46 9.89
N MET A 117 3.18 -4.35 9.24
CA MET A 117 3.01 -3.01 9.82
C MET A 117 1.84 -2.29 9.17
N THR A 118 1.55 -1.09 9.67
CA THR A 118 0.65 -0.09 9.09
C THR A 118 1.25 1.30 9.32
N CYS A 119 0.62 2.34 8.82
CA CYS A 119 1.02 3.74 9.00
C CYS A 119 2.50 3.97 8.65
N GLY A 120 3.23 4.74 9.42
CA GLY A 120 4.66 5.00 9.22
C GLY A 120 5.52 3.73 9.18
N GLY A 121 5.11 2.64 9.84
CA GLY A 121 5.79 1.35 9.79
C GLY A 121 5.76 0.70 8.41
N LEU A 122 4.75 0.99 7.59
CA LEU A 122 4.66 0.61 6.18
C LEU A 122 5.25 1.69 5.27
N GLY A 123 4.93 2.96 5.53
CA GLY A 123 5.33 4.06 4.65
C GLY A 123 6.85 4.28 4.59
N LEU A 124 7.55 4.21 5.71
CA LEU A 124 9.02 4.38 5.74
C LEU A 124 9.77 3.32 4.92
N PRO A 125 9.46 2.01 5.00
CA PRO A 125 10.03 1.01 4.09
C PRO A 125 9.69 1.28 2.61
N ALA A 126 8.48 1.75 2.30
CA ALA A 126 8.12 2.09 0.92
C ALA A 126 8.98 3.24 0.39
N LEU A 127 9.20 4.30 1.18
CA LEU A 127 10.12 5.39 0.84
C LEU A 127 11.56 4.90 0.67
N LYS A 128 12.01 3.97 1.52
CA LYS A 128 13.33 3.37 1.41
C LYS A 128 13.49 2.56 0.12
N ALA A 129 12.46 1.78 -0.25
CA ALA A 129 12.42 1.04 -1.51
C ALA A 129 12.48 1.97 -2.73
N ALA A 130 11.71 3.06 -2.71
CA ALA A 130 11.70 4.04 -3.79
C ALA A 130 13.06 4.74 -3.96
N ARG A 131 13.73 5.08 -2.85
CA ARG A 131 15.10 5.64 -2.90
C ARG A 131 16.11 4.66 -3.47
N ALA A 132 16.02 3.39 -3.13
CA ALA A 132 16.86 2.31 -3.67
C ALA A 132 16.61 2.12 -5.17
N ALA A 133 15.34 2.06 -5.60
CA ALA A 133 14.95 1.99 -7.00
C ALA A 133 15.50 3.18 -7.82
N LYS A 134 15.42 4.40 -7.26
CA LYS A 134 15.95 5.62 -7.90
C LYS A 134 17.48 5.61 -8.03
N LYS A 135 18.19 4.88 -7.16
CA LYS A 135 19.64 4.66 -7.27
C LYS A 135 20.02 3.58 -8.29
N GLY A 136 19.05 2.82 -8.80
CA GLY A 136 19.27 1.75 -9.77
C GLY A 136 19.43 0.37 -9.14
N ASP A 137 19.11 0.21 -7.87
CA ASP A 137 19.15 -1.11 -7.22
C ASP A 137 18.16 -2.07 -7.90
N SER A 138 18.52 -3.36 -8.00
CA SER A 138 17.66 -4.38 -8.58
C SER A 138 16.47 -4.71 -7.70
N LEU A 139 15.38 -5.26 -8.27
CA LEU A 139 14.23 -5.75 -7.52
C LEU A 139 14.64 -6.72 -6.41
N LYS A 140 15.58 -7.62 -6.71
CA LYS A 140 16.10 -8.60 -5.74
C LYS A 140 16.79 -7.91 -4.56
N ASP A 141 17.62 -6.90 -4.82
CA ASP A 141 18.35 -6.18 -3.77
C ASP A 141 17.40 -5.34 -2.90
N ILE A 142 16.40 -4.71 -3.54
CA ILE A 142 15.36 -3.96 -2.84
C ILE A 142 14.57 -4.88 -1.91
N VAL A 143 14.13 -6.04 -2.39
CA VAL A 143 13.39 -7.02 -1.58
C VAL A 143 14.26 -7.55 -0.44
N ALA A 144 15.53 -7.87 -0.69
CA ALA A 144 16.47 -8.30 0.35
C ALA A 144 16.66 -7.23 1.43
N MET A 145 16.82 -5.96 1.02
CA MET A 145 16.93 -4.81 1.93
C MET A 145 15.66 -4.64 2.78
N LEU A 146 14.48 -4.82 2.18
CA LEU A 146 13.20 -4.74 2.92
C LEU A 146 13.08 -5.86 3.94
N ASN A 147 13.37 -7.10 3.54
CA ASN A 147 13.31 -8.27 4.42
C ASN A 147 14.28 -8.17 5.61
N ASP A 148 15.44 -7.52 5.43
CA ASP A 148 16.37 -7.22 6.51
C ASP A 148 15.87 -6.07 7.42
N ALA A 149 15.24 -5.04 6.86
CA ALA A 149 14.81 -3.87 7.59
C ALA A 149 13.52 -4.08 8.40
N LEU A 150 12.51 -4.74 7.81
CA LEU A 150 11.18 -4.90 8.40
C LEU A 150 11.18 -5.53 9.80
N PRO A 151 11.97 -6.59 10.11
CA PRO A 151 12.00 -7.18 11.44
C PRO A 151 12.55 -6.24 12.54
N ARG A 152 13.22 -5.15 12.15
CA ARG A 152 13.79 -4.16 13.08
C ARG A 152 12.86 -2.99 13.37
N ILE A 153 11.76 -2.85 12.61
CA ILE A 153 10.78 -1.79 12.82
C ILE A 153 9.96 -2.11 14.06
N ARG A 154 9.70 -1.08 14.86
CA ARG A 154 8.80 -1.15 16.02
C ARG A 154 7.78 -0.04 15.89
N ALA A 155 6.50 -0.42 15.95
CA ALA A 155 5.38 0.52 16.01
C ALA A 155 4.78 0.50 17.42
N TYR A 156 4.46 1.66 17.94
CA TYR A 156 3.77 1.82 19.21
C TYR A 156 2.46 2.53 18.94
N MET A 157 1.38 1.99 19.47
CA MET A 157 0.03 2.55 19.35
C MET A 157 -0.54 2.78 20.74
N ILE A 158 -1.26 3.87 20.90
CA ILE A 158 -2.02 4.19 22.11
C ILE A 158 -3.48 4.15 21.72
N PHE A 159 -4.28 3.38 22.44
CA PHE A 159 -5.73 3.28 22.25
C PHE A 159 -6.42 3.88 23.47
N ASP A 160 -7.41 4.74 23.23
CA ASP A 160 -8.25 5.27 24.32
C ASP A 160 -9.22 4.21 24.85
N THR A 161 -9.68 3.33 23.95
CA THR A 161 -10.56 2.19 24.24
C THR A 161 -10.22 1.00 23.36
N LEU A 162 -10.46 -0.20 23.86
CA LEU A 162 -10.37 -1.47 23.11
C LEU A 162 -11.76 -2.03 22.91
#